data_225c109e7931d2786b361e044b90d2b4
#
_entry.id   225c109e7931d2786b361e044b90d2b4
#
_cell.length_a   1.000
_cell.length_b   1.000
_cell.length_c   1.000
_cell.angle_alpha   90.00
_cell.angle_beta   90.00
_cell.angle_gamma   90.00
#
_symmetry.space_group_name_H-M   'P 1'
#
loop_
_entity.id
_entity.type
_entity.pdbx_description
1 polymer ?
#
loop_
_entity_poly.entity_id
_entity_poly.type
_entity_poly.pdbx_seq_one_letter_code
_entity_poly.pdbx_strand_id
1 'polypeptide(L)'
;VRADGGLGGRMMTYRRALVPAIFGALLLAGLLWWAGASAHALGLPGAARFFGPDEVARLRAWTTPWSTDSVASGQFTDPAGAPGRGADYAALRETAVRVRYVALVLFFACGAVPLLRRLSGNGAGRAAVAVAALWGWGIVAAVLAVTVSAPWMVASGGSASFRLLPRLASEMAQGREVPVGAALVAAAAAVGLTALLKRGATASPRPDASTDAPDAAIARLAATLGTAVVAFSLVVLSNDRVAGHVQTGFTGAGRLSEPSDLLRQWIQLGAWTMPTGSGLGRWVLYRLGDVVLLALVWWGLRLLPALLDHVTFPAYTLGAVAATTLGVVLNGLWSSLLSYQASTGGPLLYYTSVGAGVSAAIVFGTLAGCAGALTLRLRTRTRPSTPPSPQAQPA
;
A
#
# COMPACT_ATOMS: atom_id res chain seq x y z
N VAL A 1 -16.06 -34.39 28.79
CA VAL A 1 -15.99 -34.62 27.32
C VAL A 1 -16.84 -33.54 26.63
N ARG A 2 -16.23 -32.45 26.18
CA ARG A 2 -16.82 -31.45 25.26
C ARG A 2 -15.68 -30.76 24.51
N ALA A 3 -15.07 -31.48 23.55
CA ALA A 3 -14.00 -30.93 22.70
C ALA A 3 -14.48 -30.44 21.33
N ASP A 4 -15.73 -30.66 20.93
CA ASP A 4 -16.18 -30.51 19.54
C ASP A 4 -16.77 -29.14 19.18
N GLY A 5 -16.95 -28.21 20.14
CA GLY A 5 -17.52 -26.87 19.88
C GLY A 5 -16.54 -25.85 19.25
N GLY A 6 -15.24 -26.11 19.33
CA GLY A 6 -14.22 -25.10 19.01
C GLY A 6 -13.91 -24.90 17.51
N LEU A 7 -13.97 -25.97 16.73
CA LEU A 7 -13.58 -25.94 15.29
C LEU A 7 -14.70 -25.36 14.41
N GLY A 8 -15.95 -25.73 14.68
CA GLY A 8 -17.10 -25.23 13.92
C GLY A 8 -17.31 -23.69 14.04
N GLY A 9 -17.15 -23.17 15.24
CA GLY A 9 -17.27 -21.71 15.51
C GLY A 9 -16.14 -20.90 14.85
N ARG A 10 -14.92 -21.42 14.78
CA ARG A 10 -13.79 -20.78 14.11
C ARG A 10 -13.95 -20.78 12.59
N MET A 11 -14.46 -21.84 11.98
CA MET A 11 -14.71 -21.91 10.53
C MET A 11 -15.80 -20.92 10.09
N MET A 12 -16.88 -20.75 10.86
CA MET A 12 -17.93 -19.78 10.53
C MET A 12 -17.43 -18.33 10.51
N THR A 13 -16.53 -17.96 11.41
CA THR A 13 -15.94 -16.60 11.44
C THR A 13 -14.99 -16.36 10.27
N TYR A 14 -14.25 -17.37 9.78
CA TYR A 14 -13.41 -17.26 8.61
C TYR A 14 -14.21 -17.04 7.34
N ARG A 15 -15.26 -17.82 7.09
CA ARG A 15 -16.13 -17.67 5.91
C ARG A 15 -16.75 -16.29 5.82
N ARG A 16 -17.19 -15.70 6.95
CA ARG A 16 -17.79 -14.36 7.00
C ARG A 16 -16.82 -13.23 6.65
N ALA A 17 -15.52 -13.38 6.88
CA ALA A 17 -14.51 -12.39 6.48
C ALA A 17 -13.98 -12.65 5.06
N LEU A 18 -13.97 -13.92 4.62
CA LEU A 18 -13.46 -14.31 3.31
C LEU A 18 -14.31 -13.75 2.16
N VAL A 19 -15.64 -13.82 2.28
CA VAL A 19 -16.56 -13.34 1.23
C VAL A 19 -16.37 -11.84 0.95
N PRO A 20 -16.40 -10.93 1.94
CA PRO A 20 -16.14 -9.51 1.69
C PRO A 20 -14.71 -9.23 1.20
N ALA A 21 -13.71 -10.00 1.66
CA ALA A 21 -12.33 -9.85 1.22
C ALA A 21 -12.16 -10.22 -0.26
N ILE A 22 -12.74 -11.35 -0.69
CA ILE A 22 -12.72 -11.76 -2.10
C ILE A 22 -13.53 -10.78 -2.95
N PHE A 23 -14.70 -10.36 -2.48
CA PHE A 23 -15.50 -9.37 -3.19
C PHE A 23 -14.74 -8.06 -3.40
N GLY A 24 -14.09 -7.53 -2.35
CA GLY A 24 -13.25 -6.34 -2.44
C GLY A 24 -12.05 -6.53 -3.39
N ALA A 25 -11.41 -7.71 -3.36
CA ALA A 25 -10.31 -8.05 -4.27
C ALA A 25 -10.75 -8.07 -5.74
N LEU A 26 -11.88 -8.71 -6.03
CA LEU A 26 -12.43 -8.78 -7.38
C LEU A 26 -12.93 -7.41 -7.87
N LEU A 27 -13.54 -6.62 -6.97
CA LEU A 27 -13.94 -5.26 -7.30
C LEU A 27 -12.73 -4.37 -7.60
N LEU A 28 -11.66 -4.45 -6.80
CA LEU A 28 -10.41 -3.73 -7.07
C LEU A 28 -9.83 -4.14 -8.42
N ALA A 29 -9.75 -5.44 -8.68
CA ALA A 29 -9.25 -5.95 -9.96
C ALA A 29 -10.13 -5.51 -11.13
N GLY A 30 -11.46 -5.54 -10.98
CA GLY A 30 -12.40 -5.07 -12.00
C GLY A 30 -12.29 -3.57 -12.29
N LEU A 31 -12.13 -2.74 -11.25
CA LEU A 31 -11.93 -1.29 -11.41
C LEU A 31 -10.61 -0.97 -12.11
N LEU A 32 -9.53 -1.66 -11.77
CA LEU A 32 -8.24 -1.48 -12.44
C LEU A 32 -8.25 -2.00 -13.87
N TRP A 33 -8.95 -3.11 -14.12
CA TRP A 33 -9.16 -3.61 -15.48
C TRP A 33 -9.98 -2.62 -16.32
N TRP A 34 -11.06 -2.09 -15.77
CA TRP A 34 -11.87 -1.07 -16.44
C TRP A 34 -11.06 0.21 -16.73
N ALA A 35 -10.25 0.67 -15.77
CA ALA A 35 -9.34 1.80 -15.98
C ALA A 35 -8.32 1.50 -17.09
N GLY A 36 -7.76 0.28 -17.12
CA GLY A 36 -6.85 -0.17 -18.17
C GLY A 36 -7.52 -0.23 -19.55
N ALA A 37 -8.73 -0.77 -19.64
CA ALA A 37 -9.51 -0.79 -20.88
C ALA A 37 -9.84 0.62 -21.39
N SER A 38 -10.04 1.58 -20.47
CA SER A 38 -10.26 3.00 -20.81
C SER A 38 -9.04 3.67 -21.45
N ALA A 39 -7.84 3.12 -21.30
CA ALA A 39 -6.63 3.66 -21.93
C ALA A 39 -6.72 3.72 -23.46
N HIS A 40 -7.43 2.77 -24.07
CA HIS A 40 -7.67 2.78 -25.51
C HIS A 40 -8.57 3.94 -25.93
N ALA A 41 -9.63 4.20 -25.20
CA ALA A 41 -10.56 5.31 -25.49
C ALA A 41 -9.86 6.68 -25.35
N LEU A 42 -8.89 6.81 -24.45
CA LEU A 42 -8.05 8.01 -24.33
C LEU A 42 -7.13 8.25 -25.53
N GLY A 43 -6.87 7.22 -26.35
CA GLY A 43 -6.11 7.35 -27.60
C GLY A 43 -6.90 7.94 -28.78
N LEU A 44 -8.21 8.12 -28.64
CA LEU A 44 -9.06 8.65 -29.70
C LEU A 44 -8.92 10.18 -29.85
N PRO A 45 -8.99 10.74 -31.07
CA PRO A 45 -8.81 12.18 -31.30
C PRO A 45 -9.78 13.08 -30.53
N GLY A 46 -10.96 12.58 -30.20
CA GLY A 46 -11.98 13.31 -29.42
C GLY A 46 -11.57 13.53 -27.96
N ALA A 47 -10.85 12.61 -27.36
CA ALA A 47 -10.40 12.73 -25.98
C ALA A 47 -9.44 13.93 -25.78
N ALA A 48 -8.52 14.14 -26.70
CA ALA A 48 -7.57 15.27 -26.64
C ALA A 48 -8.29 16.63 -26.79
N ARG A 49 -9.41 16.68 -27.51
CA ARG A 49 -10.22 17.90 -27.64
C ARG A 49 -10.99 18.23 -26.38
N PHE A 50 -11.41 17.21 -25.62
CA PHE A 50 -12.22 17.39 -24.39
C PHE A 50 -11.35 17.65 -23.17
N PHE A 51 -10.29 16.86 -22.96
CA PHE A 51 -9.44 16.92 -21.77
C PHE A 51 -8.16 17.75 -21.97
N GLY A 52 -7.77 18.03 -23.21
CA GLY A 52 -6.46 18.55 -23.55
C GLY A 52 -5.42 17.45 -23.81
N PRO A 53 -4.42 17.70 -24.71
CA PRO A 53 -3.47 16.69 -25.14
C PRO A 53 -2.56 16.20 -24.00
N ASP A 54 -2.12 17.11 -23.13
CA ASP A 54 -1.21 16.78 -22.02
C ASP A 54 -1.91 15.94 -20.95
N GLU A 55 -3.17 16.27 -20.65
CA GLU A 55 -3.97 15.53 -19.67
C GLU A 55 -4.30 14.11 -20.15
N VAL A 56 -4.63 13.98 -21.44
CA VAL A 56 -4.86 12.66 -22.06
C VAL A 56 -3.61 11.82 -22.04
N ALA A 57 -2.45 12.39 -22.37
CA ALA A 57 -1.18 11.68 -22.33
C ALA A 57 -0.88 11.13 -20.92
N ARG A 58 -1.19 11.92 -19.87
CA ARG A 58 -1.01 11.51 -18.47
C ARG A 58 -1.99 10.44 -18.04
N LEU A 59 -3.30 10.64 -18.30
CA LEU A 59 -4.30 9.63 -17.99
C LEU A 59 -3.97 8.31 -18.67
N ARG A 60 -3.52 8.36 -19.90
CA ARG A 60 -3.06 7.18 -20.62
C ARG A 60 -1.84 6.55 -19.94
N ALA A 61 -0.84 7.33 -19.54
CA ALA A 61 0.34 6.82 -18.83
C ALA A 61 -0.04 6.13 -17.50
N TRP A 62 -1.03 6.64 -16.76
CA TRP A 62 -1.50 6.04 -15.52
C TRP A 62 -2.31 4.75 -15.72
N THR A 63 -3.08 4.68 -16.80
CA THR A 63 -3.98 3.54 -17.08
C THR A 63 -3.31 2.43 -17.88
N THR A 64 -2.30 2.76 -18.72
CA THR A 64 -1.58 1.78 -19.56
C THR A 64 -1.00 0.59 -18.80
N PRO A 65 -0.41 0.73 -17.60
CA PRO A 65 0.09 -0.41 -16.84
C PRO A 65 -0.98 -1.44 -16.48
N TRP A 66 -2.25 -1.03 -16.44
CA TRP A 66 -3.41 -1.88 -16.13
C TRP A 66 -4.15 -2.38 -17.37
N SER A 67 -3.73 -1.93 -18.57
CA SER A 67 -4.34 -2.33 -19.83
C SER A 67 -4.00 -3.78 -20.18
N THR A 68 -5.04 -4.49 -20.62
CA THR A 68 -4.92 -5.84 -21.19
C THR A 68 -4.67 -5.81 -22.70
N ASP A 69 -4.78 -4.62 -23.33
CA ASP A 69 -4.60 -4.51 -24.75
C ASP A 69 -3.15 -4.87 -25.13
N SER A 70 -3.02 -5.84 -25.99
CA SER A 70 -1.76 -6.05 -26.71
C SER A 70 -1.51 -4.75 -27.49
N VAL A 71 -0.42 -4.05 -27.14
CA VAL A 71 0.06 -2.95 -27.98
C VAL A 71 0.07 -3.48 -29.40
N ALA A 72 -0.73 -2.83 -30.27
CA ALA A 72 -0.90 -3.26 -31.63
C ALA A 72 0.49 -3.65 -32.18
N SER A 73 0.57 -4.85 -32.72
CA SER A 73 1.76 -5.55 -33.19
C SER A 73 2.71 -4.74 -34.12
N GLY A 74 2.34 -3.52 -34.45
CA GLY A 74 3.13 -2.56 -35.23
C GLY A 74 4.23 -1.83 -34.46
N GLN A 75 4.25 -1.83 -33.11
CA GLN A 75 5.33 -1.21 -32.33
C GLN A 75 6.48 -2.18 -31.98
N PHE A 76 6.28 -3.48 -32.13
CA PHE A 76 7.32 -4.50 -31.97
C PHE A 76 7.87 -4.97 -33.32
N THR A 77 8.16 -4.03 -34.24
CA THR A 77 9.06 -4.32 -35.33
C THR A 77 10.44 -4.50 -34.71
N ASP A 78 10.87 -5.77 -34.59
CA ASP A 78 12.25 -6.11 -34.27
C ASP A 78 13.12 -5.36 -35.26
N PRO A 79 14.03 -4.46 -34.84
CA PRO A 79 14.96 -3.81 -35.75
C PRO A 79 15.81 -4.81 -36.53
N ALA A 80 15.85 -6.08 -36.12
CA ALA A 80 16.51 -7.18 -36.83
C ALA A 80 15.58 -7.97 -37.79
N GLY A 81 14.27 -7.63 -37.88
CA GLY A 81 13.34 -8.24 -38.83
C GLY A 81 13.12 -9.74 -38.70
N ALA A 82 13.41 -10.35 -37.52
CA ALA A 82 13.26 -11.80 -37.32
C ALA A 82 11.78 -12.16 -37.16
N PRO A 83 11.18 -12.93 -38.10
CA PRO A 83 9.80 -13.36 -38.02
C PRO A 83 9.59 -14.30 -36.79
N GLY A 84 8.57 -14.04 -35.99
CA GLY A 84 8.16 -14.88 -34.85
C GLY A 84 8.41 -14.30 -33.46
N ARG A 85 9.43 -13.47 -33.25
CA ARG A 85 9.74 -12.90 -31.92
C ARG A 85 8.65 -11.96 -31.39
N GLY A 86 7.92 -11.29 -32.26
CA GLY A 86 6.80 -10.42 -31.85
C GLY A 86 5.69 -11.16 -31.12
N ALA A 87 5.40 -12.40 -31.53
CA ALA A 87 4.39 -13.25 -30.89
C ALA A 87 4.82 -13.67 -29.47
N ASP A 88 6.12 -14.01 -29.28
CA ASP A 88 6.66 -14.40 -27.98
C ASP A 88 6.63 -13.23 -26.99
N TYR A 89 6.94 -12.02 -27.43
CA TYR A 89 6.86 -10.82 -26.58
C TYR A 89 5.42 -10.47 -26.20
N ALA A 90 4.47 -10.63 -27.13
CA ALA A 90 3.06 -10.44 -26.82
C ALA A 90 2.56 -11.48 -25.79
N ALA A 91 2.95 -12.74 -25.91
CA ALA A 91 2.62 -13.79 -24.95
C ALA A 91 3.23 -13.52 -23.56
N LEU A 92 4.47 -13.04 -23.50
CA LEU A 92 5.12 -12.63 -22.24
C LEU A 92 4.37 -11.47 -21.57
N ARG A 93 3.95 -10.47 -22.35
CA ARG A 93 3.17 -9.34 -21.84
C ARG A 93 1.81 -9.79 -21.30
N GLU A 94 1.11 -10.63 -22.05
CA GLU A 94 -0.16 -11.20 -21.60
C GLU A 94 0.02 -11.97 -20.30
N THR A 95 1.08 -12.78 -20.20
CA THR A 95 1.44 -13.49 -18.96
C THR A 95 1.70 -12.52 -17.82
N ALA A 96 2.46 -11.44 -18.06
CA ALA A 96 2.71 -10.41 -17.07
C ALA A 96 1.42 -9.78 -16.52
N VAL A 97 0.48 -9.47 -17.41
CA VAL A 97 -0.82 -8.89 -17.04
C VAL A 97 -1.65 -9.89 -16.23
N ARG A 98 -1.71 -11.16 -16.65
CA ARG A 98 -2.40 -12.22 -15.90
C ARG A 98 -1.80 -12.39 -14.50
N VAL A 99 -0.48 -12.50 -14.40
CA VAL A 99 0.24 -12.58 -13.12
C VAL A 99 -0.09 -11.37 -12.24
N ARG A 100 -0.13 -10.16 -12.80
CA ARG A 100 -0.47 -8.93 -12.08
C ARG A 100 -1.85 -9.00 -11.43
N TYR A 101 -2.89 -9.38 -12.19
CA TYR A 101 -4.25 -9.45 -11.65
C TYR A 101 -4.43 -10.59 -10.66
N VAL A 102 -3.83 -11.75 -10.89
CA VAL A 102 -3.84 -12.87 -9.94
C VAL A 102 -3.13 -12.47 -8.63
N ALA A 103 -1.94 -11.88 -8.72
CA ALA A 103 -1.19 -11.39 -7.58
C ALA A 103 -1.97 -10.32 -6.81
N LEU A 104 -2.62 -9.37 -7.50
CA LEU A 104 -3.47 -8.35 -6.90
C LEU A 104 -4.58 -8.96 -6.04
N VAL A 105 -5.33 -9.91 -6.59
CA VAL A 105 -6.43 -10.59 -5.87
C VAL A 105 -5.89 -11.34 -4.67
N LEU A 106 -4.79 -12.08 -4.82
CA LEU A 106 -4.16 -12.84 -3.75
C LEU A 106 -3.64 -11.93 -2.62
N PHE A 107 -2.86 -10.90 -2.96
CA PHE A 107 -2.32 -9.98 -1.95
C PHE A 107 -3.42 -9.21 -1.23
N PHE A 108 -4.42 -8.72 -1.97
CA PHE A 108 -5.54 -8.03 -1.33
C PHE A 108 -6.28 -8.95 -0.37
N ALA A 109 -6.66 -10.15 -0.80
CA ALA A 109 -7.40 -11.10 0.02
C ALA A 109 -6.60 -11.54 1.26
N CYS A 110 -5.29 -11.84 1.09
CA CYS A 110 -4.42 -12.24 2.19
C CYS A 110 -4.34 -11.21 3.34
N GLY A 111 -4.33 -9.92 3.02
CA GLY A 111 -4.32 -8.88 4.06
C GLY A 111 -5.70 -8.45 4.50
N ALA A 112 -6.70 -8.45 3.59
CA ALA A 112 -8.05 -8.03 3.92
C ALA A 112 -8.73 -8.99 4.92
N VAL A 113 -8.52 -10.30 4.80
CA VAL A 113 -9.12 -11.29 5.73
C VAL A 113 -8.74 -11.03 7.19
N PRO A 114 -7.46 -10.93 7.57
CA PRO A 114 -7.09 -10.64 8.97
C PRO A 114 -7.53 -9.24 9.41
N LEU A 115 -7.51 -8.24 8.55
CA LEU A 115 -7.97 -6.88 8.87
C LEU A 115 -9.47 -6.86 9.13
N LEU A 116 -10.30 -7.42 8.24
CA LEU A 116 -11.75 -7.49 8.41
C LEU A 116 -12.18 -8.28 9.64
N ARG A 117 -11.48 -9.37 9.97
CA ARG A 117 -11.78 -10.17 11.16
C ARG A 117 -11.54 -9.44 12.47
N ARG A 118 -10.54 -8.56 12.50
CA ARG A 118 -10.06 -7.95 13.74
C ARG A 118 -10.50 -6.51 13.94
N LEU A 119 -10.73 -5.77 12.85
CA LEU A 119 -11.18 -4.39 12.88
C LEU A 119 -12.72 -4.26 12.81
N SER A 120 -13.43 -5.33 12.47
CA SER A 120 -14.89 -5.33 12.29
C SER A 120 -15.67 -5.29 13.60
N GLY A 121 -15.58 -4.20 14.36
CA GLY A 121 -16.44 -3.91 15.52
C GLY A 121 -17.71 -3.15 15.12
N ASN A 122 -18.67 -3.03 16.06
CA ASN A 122 -19.85 -2.20 15.89
C ASN A 122 -19.50 -0.73 16.20
N GLY A 123 -19.87 0.18 15.32
CA GLY A 123 -19.67 1.62 15.47
C GLY A 123 -19.06 2.28 14.23
N ALA A 124 -19.52 3.50 13.92
CA ALA A 124 -19.07 4.25 12.74
C ALA A 124 -17.55 4.50 12.72
N GLY A 125 -16.96 4.79 13.87
CA GLY A 125 -15.51 5.02 13.96
C GLY A 125 -14.67 3.78 13.60
N ARG A 126 -15.09 2.59 14.03
CA ARG A 126 -14.40 1.33 13.67
C ARG A 126 -14.56 0.99 12.19
N ALA A 127 -15.72 1.28 11.60
CA ALA A 127 -15.94 1.11 10.17
C ALA A 127 -15.01 2.02 9.36
N ALA A 128 -14.87 3.29 9.75
CA ALA A 128 -13.96 4.23 9.10
C ALA A 128 -12.49 3.76 9.17
N VAL A 129 -12.04 3.27 10.33
CA VAL A 129 -10.70 2.70 10.48
C VAL A 129 -10.51 1.45 9.63
N ALA A 130 -11.53 0.58 9.54
CA ALA A 130 -11.47 -0.59 8.67
C ALA A 130 -11.38 -0.22 7.19
N VAL A 131 -12.15 0.79 6.74
CA VAL A 131 -12.05 1.33 5.37
C VAL A 131 -10.65 1.90 5.14
N ALA A 132 -10.12 2.71 6.05
CA ALA A 132 -8.79 3.29 5.93
C ALA A 132 -7.70 2.19 5.86
N ALA A 133 -7.75 1.20 6.75
CA ALA A 133 -6.78 0.10 6.76
C ALA A 133 -6.84 -0.74 5.47
N LEU A 134 -8.05 -1.05 4.97
CA LEU A 134 -8.22 -1.77 3.71
C LEU A 134 -7.85 -0.91 2.49
N TRP A 135 -8.08 0.39 2.54
CA TRP A 135 -7.64 1.31 1.50
C TRP A 135 -6.12 1.31 1.38
N GLY A 136 -5.41 1.56 2.49
CA GLY A 136 -3.94 1.47 2.51
C GLY A 136 -3.43 0.11 2.05
N TRP A 137 -4.05 -0.98 2.52
CA TRP A 137 -3.68 -2.32 2.09
C TRP A 137 -3.98 -2.59 0.62
N GLY A 138 -5.06 -2.07 0.05
CA GLY A 138 -5.38 -2.17 -1.38
C GLY A 138 -4.31 -1.54 -2.27
N ILE A 139 -3.79 -0.39 -1.87
CA ILE A 139 -2.67 0.26 -2.55
C ILE A 139 -1.40 -0.60 -2.46
N VAL A 140 -1.10 -1.14 -1.28
CA VAL A 140 0.01 -2.08 -1.08
C VAL A 140 -0.11 -3.30 -1.99
N ALA A 141 -1.29 -3.91 -2.04
CA ALA A 141 -1.56 -5.07 -2.89
C ALA A 141 -1.33 -4.77 -4.37
N ALA A 142 -1.73 -3.58 -4.84
CA ALA A 142 -1.49 -3.13 -6.21
C ALA A 142 0.00 -2.95 -6.50
N VAL A 143 0.76 -2.30 -5.61
CA VAL A 143 2.22 -2.13 -5.76
C VAL A 143 2.94 -3.47 -5.76
N LEU A 144 2.57 -4.39 -4.87
CA LEU A 144 3.14 -5.74 -4.84
C LEU A 144 2.80 -6.54 -6.11
N ALA A 145 1.59 -6.40 -6.65
CA ALA A 145 1.19 -7.05 -7.90
C ALA A 145 1.99 -6.55 -9.10
N VAL A 146 2.22 -5.22 -9.19
CA VAL A 146 3.09 -4.62 -10.20
C VAL A 146 4.53 -5.12 -10.03
N THR A 147 5.04 -5.15 -8.79
CA THR A 147 6.39 -5.62 -8.47
C THR A 147 6.60 -7.08 -8.92
N VAL A 148 5.66 -7.96 -8.59
CA VAL A 148 5.76 -9.38 -8.98
C VAL A 148 5.68 -9.55 -10.49
N SER A 149 4.86 -8.77 -11.20
CA SER A 149 4.72 -8.88 -12.67
C SER A 149 5.83 -8.18 -13.46
N ALA A 150 6.61 -7.28 -12.84
CA ALA A 150 7.62 -6.46 -13.50
C ALA A 150 8.68 -7.26 -14.28
N PRO A 151 9.21 -8.42 -13.81
CA PRO A 151 10.18 -9.19 -14.57
C PRO A 151 9.65 -9.65 -15.94
N TRP A 152 8.41 -10.12 -16.01
CA TRP A 152 7.77 -10.53 -17.28
C TRP A 152 7.51 -9.33 -18.18
N MET A 153 7.15 -8.18 -17.58
CA MET A 153 6.92 -6.94 -18.31
C MET A 153 8.23 -6.44 -18.95
N VAL A 154 9.34 -6.44 -18.22
CA VAL A 154 10.67 -6.09 -18.75
C VAL A 154 11.11 -7.08 -19.82
N ALA A 155 10.87 -8.39 -19.62
CA ALA A 155 11.20 -9.40 -20.62
C ALA A 155 10.41 -9.22 -21.91
N SER A 156 9.14 -8.79 -21.83
CA SER A 156 8.30 -8.52 -23.01
C SER A 156 8.74 -7.30 -23.82
N GLY A 157 9.61 -6.45 -23.28
CA GLY A 157 10.17 -5.28 -23.98
C GLY A 157 11.28 -5.61 -25.00
N GLY A 158 11.61 -6.88 -25.23
CA GLY A 158 12.44 -7.36 -26.35
C GLY A 158 13.92 -7.05 -26.29
N SER A 159 14.37 -6.18 -25.40
CA SER A 159 15.78 -5.83 -25.30
C SER A 159 16.41 -6.57 -24.11
N ALA A 160 17.23 -7.57 -24.38
CA ALA A 160 18.19 -8.16 -23.44
C ALA A 160 19.24 -7.08 -23.07
N SER A 161 18.79 -5.95 -22.48
CA SER A 161 19.66 -4.82 -22.27
C SER A 161 20.50 -4.98 -21.00
N PHE A 162 21.67 -4.34 -21.04
CA PHE A 162 22.61 -4.21 -19.93
C PHE A 162 22.04 -3.52 -18.68
N ARG A 163 20.81 -2.98 -18.73
CA ARG A 163 20.18 -2.18 -17.66
C ARG A 163 18.87 -2.81 -17.17
N LEU A 164 18.95 -4.01 -16.62
CA LEU A 164 17.78 -4.71 -16.11
C LEU A 164 17.16 -3.98 -14.90
N LEU A 165 17.99 -3.57 -13.92
CA LEU A 165 17.50 -2.99 -12.66
C LEU A 165 16.82 -1.62 -12.81
N PRO A 166 17.35 -0.65 -13.59
CA PRO A 166 16.63 0.59 -13.86
C PRO A 166 15.28 0.37 -14.55
N ARG A 167 15.19 -0.61 -15.45
CA ARG A 167 13.92 -0.96 -16.10
C ARG A 167 12.92 -1.56 -15.15
N LEU A 168 13.37 -2.47 -14.28
CA LEU A 168 12.52 -2.99 -13.20
C LEU A 168 12.02 -1.86 -12.31
N ALA A 169 12.89 -0.93 -11.92
CA ALA A 169 12.50 0.23 -11.13
C ALA A 169 11.47 1.10 -11.86
N SER A 170 11.67 1.35 -13.16
CA SER A 170 10.73 2.09 -13.99
C SER A 170 9.36 1.38 -14.08
N GLU A 171 9.33 0.08 -14.37
CA GLU A 171 8.08 -0.70 -14.43
C GLU A 171 7.35 -0.74 -13.08
N MET A 172 8.08 -0.88 -11.98
CA MET A 172 7.51 -0.84 -10.63
C MET A 172 7.00 0.55 -10.23
N ALA A 173 7.48 1.61 -10.88
CA ALA A 173 7.06 2.99 -10.61
C ALA A 173 5.75 3.37 -11.31
N GLN A 174 5.37 2.66 -12.37
CA GLN A 174 4.23 3.03 -13.21
C GLN A 174 2.88 2.65 -12.61
N GLY A 175 1.84 3.44 -12.94
CA GLY A 175 0.44 3.14 -12.66
C GLY A 175 0.07 3.07 -11.18
N ARG A 176 0.78 3.80 -10.30
CA ARG A 176 0.53 3.85 -8.86
C ARG A 176 -0.64 4.75 -8.48
N GLU A 177 -1.03 5.65 -9.35
CA GLU A 177 -2.04 6.67 -9.13
C GLU A 177 -3.46 6.08 -9.16
N VAL A 178 -3.75 5.23 -10.14
CA VAL A 178 -5.08 4.61 -10.34
C VAL A 178 -5.52 3.75 -9.15
N PRO A 179 -4.64 2.89 -8.56
CA PRO A 179 -4.98 2.10 -7.38
C PRO A 179 -5.44 2.93 -6.18
N VAL A 180 -5.03 4.19 -6.04
CA VAL A 180 -5.42 5.03 -4.89
C VAL A 180 -6.93 5.21 -4.84
N GLY A 181 -7.57 5.57 -5.97
CA GLY A 181 -9.02 5.71 -6.05
C GLY A 181 -9.74 4.37 -6.04
N ALA A 182 -9.28 3.41 -6.85
CA ALA A 182 -9.89 2.09 -6.97
C ALA A 182 -9.89 1.32 -5.63
N ALA A 183 -8.79 1.38 -4.87
CA ALA A 183 -8.68 0.73 -3.56
C ALA A 183 -9.62 1.34 -2.53
N LEU A 184 -9.86 2.65 -2.57
CA LEU A 184 -10.83 3.31 -1.67
C LEU A 184 -12.25 2.77 -1.90
N VAL A 185 -12.67 2.69 -3.15
CA VAL A 185 -13.99 2.15 -3.52
C VAL A 185 -14.10 0.68 -3.11
N ALA A 186 -13.09 -0.13 -3.40
CA ALA A 186 -13.07 -1.54 -3.04
C ALA A 186 -13.09 -1.76 -1.51
N ALA A 187 -12.34 -0.95 -0.76
CA ALA A 187 -12.33 -0.98 0.71
C ALA A 187 -13.70 -0.62 1.30
N ALA A 188 -14.31 0.46 0.82
CA ALA A 188 -15.65 0.88 1.26
C ALA A 188 -16.69 -0.20 0.97
N ALA A 189 -16.67 -0.81 -0.22
CA ALA A 189 -17.57 -1.88 -0.60
C ALA A 189 -17.38 -3.14 0.25
N ALA A 190 -16.13 -3.56 0.52
CA ALA A 190 -15.83 -4.72 1.36
C ALA A 190 -16.31 -4.52 2.82
N VAL A 191 -16.08 -3.33 3.40
CA VAL A 191 -16.56 -3.00 4.75
C VAL A 191 -18.09 -2.90 4.77
N GLY A 192 -18.70 -2.28 3.76
CA GLY A 192 -20.15 -2.20 3.61
C GLY A 192 -20.80 -3.58 3.54
N LEU A 193 -20.26 -4.49 2.71
CA LEU A 193 -20.72 -5.88 2.64
C LEU A 193 -20.58 -6.61 3.98
N THR A 194 -19.45 -6.40 4.69
CA THR A 194 -19.27 -6.96 6.03
C THR A 194 -20.34 -6.47 7.02
N ALA A 195 -20.69 -5.18 6.96
CA ALA A 195 -21.74 -4.60 7.81
C ALA A 195 -23.13 -5.18 7.46
N LEU A 196 -23.43 -5.38 6.18
CA LEU A 196 -24.69 -5.99 5.73
C LEU A 196 -24.82 -7.45 6.21
N LEU A 197 -23.75 -8.26 6.05
CA LEU A 197 -23.73 -9.65 6.50
C LEU A 197 -23.89 -9.79 8.03
N LYS A 198 -23.48 -8.77 8.80
CA LYS A 198 -23.64 -8.74 10.25
C LYS A 198 -25.07 -8.39 10.69
N ARG A 199 -25.78 -7.55 9.94
CA ARG A 199 -27.19 -7.20 10.26
C ARG A 199 -28.11 -8.40 10.26
N GLY A 200 -27.83 -9.44 9.46
CA GLY A 200 -28.59 -10.68 9.41
C GLY A 200 -28.23 -11.71 10.49
N ALA A 201 -27.22 -11.46 11.31
CA ALA A 201 -26.80 -12.36 12.37
C ALA A 201 -27.30 -11.80 13.72
N THR A 202 -28.15 -12.56 14.42
CA THR A 202 -28.55 -12.25 15.79
C THR A 202 -27.31 -11.98 16.64
N ALA A 203 -27.28 -10.82 17.28
CA ALA A 203 -26.16 -10.38 18.12
C ALA A 203 -26.00 -11.36 19.29
N SER A 204 -25.07 -12.30 19.19
CA SER A 204 -24.61 -13.03 20.37
C SER A 204 -23.97 -12.02 21.33
N PRO A 205 -24.33 -12.04 22.62
CA PRO A 205 -23.71 -11.19 23.63
C PRO A 205 -22.19 -11.42 23.57
N ARG A 206 -21.45 -10.36 23.31
CA ARG A 206 -19.99 -10.41 23.32
C ARG A 206 -19.57 -10.64 24.75
N PRO A 207 -18.75 -11.65 25.05
CA PRO A 207 -18.14 -11.75 26.37
C PRO A 207 -17.45 -10.39 26.61
N ASP A 208 -17.72 -9.81 27.78
CA ASP A 208 -17.21 -8.52 28.20
C ASP A 208 -15.75 -8.40 27.80
N ALA A 209 -15.42 -7.29 27.14
CA ALA A 209 -14.07 -7.01 26.65
C ALA A 209 -13.14 -7.00 27.87
N SER A 210 -12.64 -8.19 28.18
CA SER A 210 -11.82 -8.45 29.35
C SER A 210 -10.53 -7.65 29.23
N THR A 211 -10.26 -6.92 30.25
CA THR A 211 -9.06 -6.60 31.04
C THR A 211 -7.65 -6.69 30.39
N ASP A 212 -7.47 -7.13 29.19
CA ASP A 212 -6.14 -7.33 28.54
C ASP A 212 -5.73 -6.22 27.55
N ALA A 213 -6.37 -5.03 27.61
CA ALA A 213 -5.89 -3.91 26.83
C ALA A 213 -4.48 -3.52 27.33
N PRO A 214 -3.48 -3.46 26.44
CA PRO A 214 -2.13 -3.10 26.84
C PRO A 214 -2.14 -1.69 27.45
N ASP A 215 -1.32 -1.48 28.49
CA ASP A 215 -1.14 -0.18 29.12
C ASP A 215 -0.95 0.92 28.09
N ALA A 216 -1.65 2.04 28.26
CA ALA A 216 -1.56 3.18 27.34
C ALA A 216 -0.11 3.68 27.19
N ALA A 217 0.73 3.51 28.21
CA ALA A 217 2.16 3.83 28.16
C ALA A 217 2.93 2.90 27.20
N ILE A 218 2.63 1.60 27.23
CA ILE A 218 3.26 0.61 26.36
C ILE A 218 2.83 0.81 24.91
N ALA A 219 1.54 1.12 24.68
CA ALA A 219 1.01 1.45 23.35
C ALA A 219 1.68 2.72 22.77
N ARG A 220 1.90 3.75 23.60
CA ARG A 220 2.63 4.97 23.19
C ARG A 220 4.08 4.64 22.84
N LEU A 221 4.78 3.87 23.66
CA LEU A 221 6.16 3.49 23.39
C LEU A 221 6.29 2.71 22.07
N ALA A 222 5.42 1.72 21.85
CA ALA A 222 5.39 0.94 20.60
C ALA A 222 5.15 1.84 19.38
N ALA A 223 4.20 2.79 19.49
CA ALA A 223 3.92 3.77 18.44
C ALA A 223 5.12 4.70 18.18
N THR A 224 5.77 5.17 19.24
CA THR A 224 6.94 6.06 19.11
C THR A 224 8.12 5.35 18.43
N LEU A 225 8.43 4.10 18.84
CA LEU A 225 9.49 3.32 18.19
C LEU A 225 9.16 3.00 16.74
N GLY A 226 7.92 2.60 16.43
CA GLY A 226 7.49 2.36 15.06
C GLY A 226 7.58 3.62 14.21
N THR A 227 7.12 4.76 14.72
CA THR A 227 7.20 6.04 14.01
C THR A 227 8.64 6.52 13.83
N ALA A 228 9.54 6.26 14.79
CA ALA A 228 10.95 6.59 14.67
C ALA A 228 11.62 5.83 13.49
N VAL A 229 11.22 4.59 13.25
CA VAL A 229 11.67 3.80 12.08
C VAL A 229 11.22 4.46 10.77
N VAL A 230 9.97 4.91 10.69
CA VAL A 230 9.44 5.62 9.52
C VAL A 230 10.13 6.98 9.35
N ALA A 231 10.33 7.73 10.45
CA ALA A 231 11.02 9.01 10.45
C ALA A 231 12.47 8.89 9.98
N PHE A 232 13.15 7.81 10.35
CA PHE A 232 14.51 7.53 9.86
C PHE A 232 14.57 7.45 8.33
N SER A 233 13.64 6.73 7.69
CA SER A 233 13.57 6.69 6.23
C SER A 233 13.25 8.06 5.64
N LEU A 234 12.27 8.76 6.22
CA LEU A 234 11.79 10.04 5.68
C LEU A 234 12.85 11.15 5.79
N VAL A 235 13.56 11.23 6.93
CA VAL A 235 14.50 12.34 7.23
C VAL A 235 15.93 11.99 6.81
N VAL A 236 16.39 10.78 7.11
CA VAL A 236 17.80 10.40 6.90
C VAL A 236 18.00 9.82 5.51
N LEU A 237 17.24 8.76 5.14
CA LEU A 237 17.45 8.07 3.87
C LEU A 237 16.93 8.87 2.67
N SER A 238 15.93 9.72 2.88
CA SER A 238 15.39 10.60 1.83
C SER A 238 16.14 11.94 1.70
N ASN A 239 17.20 12.18 2.51
CA ASN A 239 18.02 13.37 2.41
C ASN A 239 18.80 13.38 1.09
N ASP A 240 18.86 14.53 0.41
CA ASP A 240 19.50 14.68 -0.90
C ASP A 240 20.95 14.21 -0.93
N ARG A 241 21.71 14.43 0.14
CA ARG A 241 23.11 13.97 0.23
C ARG A 241 23.21 12.46 0.28
N VAL A 242 22.33 11.80 1.06
CA VAL A 242 22.27 10.33 1.15
C VAL A 242 21.76 9.76 -0.17
N ALA A 243 20.70 10.37 -0.73
CA ALA A 243 20.16 9.99 -2.04
C ALA A 243 21.21 10.08 -3.15
N GLY A 244 22.01 11.17 -3.17
CA GLY A 244 23.13 11.35 -4.10
C GLY A 244 24.22 10.30 -3.90
N HIS A 245 24.58 9.97 -2.67
CA HIS A 245 25.55 8.90 -2.36
C HIS A 245 25.07 7.52 -2.81
N VAL A 246 23.82 7.20 -2.59
CA VAL A 246 23.20 5.95 -3.08
C VAL A 246 23.23 5.90 -4.61
N GLN A 247 22.97 7.03 -5.27
CA GLN A 247 22.96 7.10 -6.74
C GLN A 247 24.33 6.91 -7.36
N THR A 248 25.38 7.45 -6.74
CA THR A 248 26.77 7.40 -7.26
C THR A 248 27.58 6.21 -6.72
N GLY A 249 27.26 5.70 -5.54
CA GLY A 249 28.00 4.64 -4.88
C GLY A 249 27.76 3.23 -5.42
N PHE A 250 26.61 3.01 -6.08
CA PHE A 250 26.23 1.70 -6.60
C PHE A 250 26.24 1.72 -8.14
N THR A 251 27.42 1.65 -8.71
CA THR A 251 27.62 1.69 -10.18
C THR A 251 27.72 0.32 -10.80
N GLY A 252 27.55 -0.77 -10.22
CA GLY A 252 27.60 -2.15 -10.72
C GLY A 252 27.94 -2.31 -12.21
N ALA A 253 28.31 -3.49 -12.66
CA ALA A 253 28.64 -3.79 -14.05
C ALA A 253 27.64 -4.80 -14.65
N GLY A 254 27.43 -4.76 -15.97
CA GLY A 254 26.62 -5.71 -16.71
C GLY A 254 25.10 -5.57 -16.48
N ARG A 255 24.38 -6.69 -16.43
CA ARG A 255 22.90 -6.71 -16.29
C ARG A 255 22.39 -6.17 -14.95
N LEU A 256 23.24 -6.21 -13.92
CA LEU A 256 22.94 -5.69 -12.57
C LEU A 256 23.54 -4.29 -12.36
N SER A 257 23.88 -3.57 -13.41
CA SER A 257 24.33 -2.19 -13.34
C SER A 257 23.22 -1.28 -12.82
N GLU A 258 23.62 -0.21 -12.14
CA GLU A 258 22.74 0.87 -11.68
C GLU A 258 21.57 0.40 -10.77
N PRO A 259 21.83 -0.31 -9.66
CA PRO A 259 20.80 -0.73 -8.74
C PRO A 259 20.21 0.44 -7.92
N SER A 260 20.79 1.62 -8.04
CA SER A 260 20.48 2.82 -7.28
C SER A 260 19.00 3.22 -7.37
N ASP A 261 18.40 3.17 -8.55
CA ASP A 261 17.00 3.57 -8.75
C ASP A 261 16.05 2.63 -8.05
N LEU A 262 16.30 1.32 -8.16
CA LEU A 262 15.52 0.31 -7.45
C LEU A 262 15.69 0.46 -5.94
N LEU A 263 16.91 0.62 -5.45
CA LEU A 263 17.20 0.79 -4.04
C LEU A 263 16.50 2.03 -3.49
N ARG A 264 16.65 3.18 -4.15
CA ARG A 264 15.98 4.44 -3.76
C ARG A 264 14.47 4.28 -3.64
N GLN A 265 13.85 3.59 -4.60
CA GLN A 265 12.41 3.35 -4.60
C GLN A 265 11.92 2.57 -3.36
N TRP A 266 12.76 1.67 -2.81
CA TRP A 266 12.40 0.83 -1.66
C TRP A 266 12.86 1.39 -0.31
N ILE A 267 13.77 2.39 -0.29
CA ILE A 267 14.27 2.94 0.97
C ILE A 267 13.84 4.39 1.22
N GLN A 268 13.40 5.14 0.20
CA GLN A 268 13.06 6.55 0.33
C GLN A 268 11.55 6.76 0.36
N LEU A 269 11.03 7.22 1.50
CA LEU A 269 9.61 7.58 1.67
C LEU A 269 9.24 8.90 1.00
N GLY A 270 10.20 9.77 0.77
CA GLY A 270 9.97 11.09 0.19
C GLY A 270 11.25 11.70 -0.35
N ALA A 271 11.26 13.01 -0.53
CA ALA A 271 12.43 13.80 -0.90
C ALA A 271 12.65 14.88 0.18
N TRP A 272 13.77 14.76 0.90
CA TRP A 272 14.16 15.74 1.92
C TRP A 272 15.19 16.72 1.35
N THR A 273 14.68 17.76 0.68
CA THR A 273 15.52 18.83 0.11
C THR A 273 15.77 19.94 1.12
N MET A 274 16.93 20.57 1.08
CA MET A 274 17.21 21.79 1.84
C MET A 274 16.53 22.99 1.18
N PRO A 275 16.15 24.03 1.96
CA PRO A 275 15.58 25.23 1.37
C PRO A 275 16.63 25.97 0.54
N THR A 276 16.28 26.27 -0.72
CA THR A 276 17.12 27.07 -1.61
C THR A 276 16.52 28.45 -1.80
N GLY A 277 17.22 29.51 -1.40
CA GLY A 277 16.86 30.91 -1.66
C GLY A 277 15.49 31.33 -1.12
N SER A 278 14.67 32.01 -1.93
CA SER A 278 13.35 32.58 -1.59
C SER A 278 12.24 31.55 -1.33
N GLY A 279 12.55 30.28 -1.35
CA GLY A 279 11.57 29.19 -1.22
C GLY A 279 11.25 28.73 0.20
N LEU A 280 11.69 29.45 1.26
CA LEU A 280 11.54 29.01 2.66
C LEU A 280 10.09 28.70 3.02
N GLY A 281 9.14 29.56 2.66
CA GLY A 281 7.72 29.35 2.97
C GLY A 281 7.17 28.07 2.35
N ARG A 282 7.49 27.82 1.08
CA ARG A 282 7.09 26.57 0.39
C ARG A 282 7.75 25.35 1.01
N TRP A 283 9.03 25.45 1.34
CA TRP A 283 9.74 24.38 2.03
C TRP A 283 9.08 24.03 3.36
N VAL A 284 8.70 25.03 4.18
CA VAL A 284 7.96 24.80 5.43
C VAL A 284 6.64 24.06 5.18
N LEU A 285 5.89 24.43 4.14
CA LEU A 285 4.62 23.75 3.80
C LEU A 285 4.82 22.30 3.41
N TYR A 286 5.87 21.95 2.67
CA TYR A 286 6.22 20.56 2.39
C TYR A 286 6.62 19.81 3.66
N ARG A 287 7.41 20.42 4.55
CA ARG A 287 7.80 19.81 5.84
C ARG A 287 6.58 19.61 6.77
N LEU A 288 5.60 20.50 6.70
CA LEU A 288 4.34 20.30 7.43
C LEU A 288 3.64 19.01 6.98
N GLY A 289 3.61 18.71 5.69
CA GLY A 289 3.11 17.44 5.18
C GLY A 289 3.84 16.23 5.77
N ASP A 290 5.17 16.29 5.86
CA ASP A 290 5.98 15.23 6.47
C ASP A 290 5.67 15.05 7.97
N VAL A 291 5.48 16.15 8.71
CA VAL A 291 5.08 16.12 10.13
C VAL A 291 3.68 15.49 10.28
N VAL A 292 2.74 15.87 9.42
CA VAL A 292 1.38 15.29 9.41
C VAL A 292 1.44 13.78 9.09
N LEU A 293 2.27 13.36 8.14
CA LEU A 293 2.51 11.95 7.85
C LEU A 293 2.96 11.19 9.12
N LEU A 294 4.01 11.68 9.80
CA LEU A 294 4.52 11.05 11.01
C LEU A 294 3.48 11.04 12.14
N ALA A 295 2.71 12.12 12.29
CA ALA A 295 1.63 12.20 13.27
C ALA A 295 0.53 11.16 12.98
N LEU A 296 0.13 11.00 11.71
CA LEU A 296 -0.86 10.00 11.28
C LEU A 296 -0.36 8.56 11.53
N VAL A 297 0.90 8.29 11.20
CA VAL A 297 1.52 6.98 11.47
C VAL A 297 1.55 6.70 12.98
N TRP A 298 2.02 7.66 13.78
CA TRP A 298 2.07 7.53 15.23
C TRP A 298 0.69 7.29 15.83
N TRP A 299 -0.28 8.06 15.40
CA TRP A 299 -1.66 7.94 15.86
C TRP A 299 -2.28 6.60 15.45
N GLY A 300 -2.07 6.18 14.20
CA GLY A 300 -2.49 4.86 13.71
C GLY A 300 -1.89 3.73 14.54
N LEU A 301 -0.56 3.72 14.72
CA LEU A 301 0.15 2.70 15.51
C LEU A 301 -0.31 2.68 16.98
N ARG A 302 -0.60 3.85 17.57
CA ARG A 302 -1.11 3.95 18.94
C ARG A 302 -2.52 3.38 19.10
N LEU A 303 -3.36 3.54 18.07
CA LEU A 303 -4.75 3.04 18.11
C LEU A 303 -4.84 1.55 17.79
N LEU A 304 -3.89 0.98 17.02
CA LEU A 304 -3.93 -0.41 16.60
C LEU A 304 -4.16 -1.40 17.76
N PRO A 305 -3.49 -1.31 18.94
CA PRO A 305 -3.71 -2.25 20.03
C PRO A 305 -5.14 -2.20 20.61
N ALA A 306 -5.77 -1.03 20.61
CA ALA A 306 -7.14 -0.85 21.07
C ALA A 306 -8.20 -1.28 20.05
N LEU A 307 -7.85 -1.29 18.77
CA LEU A 307 -8.74 -1.64 17.67
C LEU A 307 -8.71 -3.13 17.33
N LEU A 308 -7.59 -3.81 17.63
CA LEU A 308 -7.41 -5.24 17.39
C LEU A 308 -7.97 -6.03 18.58
N ASP A 309 -8.95 -6.91 18.34
CA ASP A 309 -9.52 -7.79 19.39
C ASP A 309 -8.45 -8.65 20.08
N HIS A 310 -7.41 -9.04 19.34
CA HIS A 310 -6.19 -9.68 19.85
C HIS A 310 -4.98 -9.15 19.08
N VAL A 311 -3.99 -8.62 19.80
CA VAL A 311 -2.75 -8.13 19.19
C VAL A 311 -1.89 -9.32 18.74
N THR A 312 -2.00 -9.69 17.46
CA THR A 312 -1.08 -10.66 16.85
C THR A 312 -0.05 -9.93 16.03
N PHE A 313 1.15 -10.49 15.98
CA PHE A 313 2.27 -9.95 15.21
C PHE A 313 1.88 -9.59 13.77
N PRO A 314 1.29 -10.51 12.96
CA PRO A 314 0.97 -10.18 11.57
C PRO A 314 -0.13 -9.11 11.44
N ALA A 315 -1.15 -9.10 12.31
CA ALA A 315 -2.21 -8.10 12.20
C ALA A 315 -1.72 -6.69 12.56
N TYR A 316 -0.84 -6.57 13.56
CA TYR A 316 -0.24 -5.29 13.91
C TYR A 316 0.68 -4.79 12.79
N THR A 317 1.49 -5.68 12.20
CA THR A 317 2.37 -5.34 11.08
C THR A 317 1.56 -4.90 9.83
N LEU A 318 0.50 -5.63 9.47
CA LEU A 318 -0.37 -5.22 8.36
C LEU A 318 -1.03 -3.86 8.60
N GLY A 319 -1.48 -3.61 9.83
CA GLY A 319 -2.02 -2.31 10.22
C GLY A 319 -0.99 -1.19 10.14
N ALA A 320 0.25 -1.45 10.54
CA ALA A 320 1.36 -0.50 10.46
C ALA A 320 1.71 -0.18 9.00
N VAL A 321 1.80 -1.18 8.12
CA VAL A 321 2.01 -0.99 6.68
C VAL A 321 0.89 -0.15 6.08
N ALA A 322 -0.37 -0.48 6.38
CA ALA A 322 -1.52 0.28 5.88
C ALA A 322 -1.50 1.74 6.36
N ALA A 323 -1.21 1.98 7.64
CA ALA A 323 -1.12 3.33 8.21
C ALA A 323 0.01 4.14 7.58
N THR A 324 1.19 3.53 7.39
CA THR A 324 2.35 4.19 6.74
C THR A 324 2.04 4.51 5.28
N THR A 325 1.43 3.57 4.55
CA THR A 325 1.02 3.77 3.16
C THR A 325 0.03 4.92 3.02
N LEU A 326 -0.98 4.98 3.88
CA LEU A 326 -1.94 6.09 3.88
C LEU A 326 -1.29 7.42 4.20
N GLY A 327 -0.38 7.45 5.19
CA GLY A 327 0.39 8.64 5.50
C GLY A 327 1.16 9.16 4.28
N VAL A 328 1.85 8.27 3.56
CA VAL A 328 2.60 8.61 2.34
C VAL A 328 1.67 9.10 1.23
N VAL A 329 0.54 8.44 1.00
CA VAL A 329 -0.43 8.85 -0.02
C VAL A 329 -1.03 10.22 0.30
N LEU A 330 -1.40 10.47 1.56
CA LEU A 330 -1.93 11.77 1.99
C LEU A 330 -0.88 12.88 1.88
N ASN A 331 0.39 12.57 2.19
CA ASN A 331 1.50 13.50 1.97
C ASN A 331 1.73 13.77 0.47
N GLY A 332 1.61 12.75 -0.39
CA GLY A 332 1.65 12.90 -1.85
C GLY A 332 0.52 13.78 -2.37
N LEU A 333 -0.71 13.61 -1.88
CA LEU A 333 -1.84 14.49 -2.20
C LEU A 333 -1.61 15.93 -1.73
N TRP A 334 -1.10 16.11 -0.51
CA TRP A 334 -0.73 17.43 0.03
C TRP A 334 0.32 18.10 -0.86
N SER A 335 1.38 17.41 -1.21
CA SER A 335 2.43 17.92 -2.09
C SER A 335 1.89 18.27 -3.49
N SER A 336 0.96 17.48 -4.00
CA SER A 336 0.27 17.74 -5.27
C SER A 336 -0.54 19.03 -5.22
N LEU A 337 -1.30 19.26 -4.13
CA LEU A 337 -2.08 20.48 -3.93
C LEU A 337 -1.19 21.74 -3.86
N LEU A 338 -0.05 21.65 -3.15
CA LEU A 338 0.91 22.76 -3.08
C LEU A 338 1.55 23.06 -4.44
N SER A 339 1.79 22.05 -5.25
CA SER A 339 2.34 22.20 -6.59
C SER A 339 1.33 22.82 -7.55
N TYR A 340 0.04 22.50 -7.41
CA TYR A 340 -1.05 23.06 -8.22
C TYR A 340 -1.14 24.59 -8.12
N GLN A 341 -0.96 25.15 -6.94
CA GLN A 341 -0.98 26.62 -6.73
C GLN A 341 0.19 27.35 -7.38
N ALA A 342 1.21 26.64 -7.82
CA ALA A 342 2.47 27.22 -8.28
C ALA A 342 2.65 27.24 -9.81
N SER A 343 1.76 26.65 -10.59
CA SER A 343 1.96 26.54 -12.03
C SER A 343 0.66 26.64 -12.84
N THR A 344 0.82 26.97 -14.10
CA THR A 344 -0.25 27.14 -15.10
C THR A 344 -0.68 25.85 -15.81
N GLY A 345 -0.21 24.70 -15.33
CA GLY A 345 -0.57 23.39 -15.90
C GLY A 345 -1.93 22.87 -15.42
N GLY A 346 -2.54 21.95 -16.14
CA GLY A 346 -3.82 21.33 -15.78
C GLY A 346 -3.77 20.53 -14.46
N PRO A 347 -4.93 20.25 -13.84
CA PRO A 347 -5.02 19.67 -12.50
C PRO A 347 -4.37 18.29 -12.36
N LEU A 348 -4.37 17.48 -13.42
CA LEU A 348 -3.80 16.13 -13.40
C LEU A 348 -2.25 16.11 -13.36
N LEU A 349 -1.61 17.25 -13.71
CA LEU A 349 -0.13 17.37 -13.68
C LEU A 349 0.43 17.02 -12.29
N TYR A 350 -0.32 17.30 -11.26
CA TYR A 350 0.15 17.30 -9.88
C TYR A 350 -0.07 15.96 -9.17
N TYR A 351 -0.94 15.11 -9.71
CA TYR A 351 -1.19 13.77 -9.13
C TYR A 351 -0.09 12.75 -9.43
N THR A 352 0.92 13.09 -10.21
CA THR A 352 2.04 12.20 -10.56
C THR A 352 2.90 11.78 -9.36
N SER A 353 2.86 12.54 -8.26
CA SER A 353 3.56 12.20 -7.01
C SER A 353 2.74 11.32 -6.06
N VAL A 354 1.44 11.16 -6.32
CA VAL A 354 0.55 10.34 -5.49
C VAL A 354 0.93 8.87 -5.68
N GLY A 355 1.28 8.20 -4.58
CA GLY A 355 1.78 6.82 -4.62
C GLY A 355 3.30 6.68 -4.70
N ALA A 356 4.04 7.78 -4.95
CA ALA A 356 5.49 7.78 -4.74
C ALA A 356 5.81 7.46 -3.27
N GLY A 357 6.83 6.63 -3.03
CA GLY A 357 7.20 6.20 -1.68
C GLY A 357 6.39 5.02 -1.11
N VAL A 358 5.34 4.52 -1.77
CA VAL A 358 4.57 3.37 -1.28
C VAL A 358 5.42 2.12 -1.15
N SER A 359 6.36 1.86 -2.06
CA SER A 359 7.30 0.73 -1.95
C SER A 359 8.14 0.83 -0.66
N ALA A 360 8.67 2.01 -0.34
CA ALA A 360 9.37 2.27 0.91
C ALA A 360 8.43 2.17 2.12
N ALA A 361 7.16 2.61 1.98
CA ALA A 361 6.16 2.47 3.05
C ALA A 361 5.87 1.00 3.39
N ILE A 362 5.94 0.09 2.43
CA ILE A 362 5.83 -1.35 2.68
C ILE A 362 7.00 -1.82 3.55
N VAL A 363 8.24 -1.46 3.22
CA VAL A 363 9.44 -1.84 3.96
C VAL A 363 9.42 -1.24 5.37
N PHE A 364 9.33 0.08 5.47
CA PHE A 364 9.41 0.77 6.75
C PHE A 364 8.15 0.61 7.60
N GLY A 365 6.99 0.45 7.00
CA GLY A 365 5.75 0.07 7.69
C GLY A 365 5.86 -1.33 8.29
N THR A 366 6.48 -2.29 7.57
CA THR A 366 6.75 -3.63 8.09
C THR A 366 7.73 -3.57 9.26
N LEU A 367 8.85 -2.86 9.12
CA LEU A 367 9.84 -2.69 10.19
C LEU A 367 9.23 -1.98 11.41
N ALA A 368 8.44 -0.93 11.20
CA ALA A 368 7.72 -0.23 12.26
C ALA A 368 6.72 -1.13 12.98
N GLY A 369 5.99 -1.95 12.22
CA GLY A 369 5.07 -2.93 12.74
C GLY A 369 5.77 -4.02 13.55
N CYS A 370 6.91 -4.53 13.07
CA CYS A 370 7.74 -5.49 13.80
C CYS A 370 8.27 -4.89 15.11
N ALA A 371 8.83 -3.67 15.07
CA ALA A 371 9.34 -2.98 16.25
C ALA A 371 8.24 -2.77 17.30
N GLY A 372 7.07 -2.27 16.88
CA GLY A 372 5.93 -2.07 17.77
C GLY A 372 5.39 -3.38 18.36
N ALA A 373 5.21 -4.41 17.55
CA ALA A 373 4.72 -5.72 18.01
C ALA A 373 5.71 -6.40 18.98
N LEU A 374 7.01 -6.29 18.75
CA LEU A 374 8.05 -6.79 19.65
C LEU A 374 8.01 -6.05 21.00
N THR A 375 7.88 -4.72 20.97
CA THR A 375 7.77 -3.88 22.18
C THR A 375 6.58 -4.30 23.03
N LEU A 376 5.42 -4.52 22.40
CA LEU A 376 4.22 -4.99 23.09
C LEU A 376 4.44 -6.37 23.72
N ARG A 377 5.05 -7.32 23.02
CA ARG A 377 5.31 -8.68 23.53
C ARG A 377 6.31 -8.73 24.68
N LEU A 378 7.39 -7.98 24.60
CA LEU A 378 8.43 -7.97 25.63
C LEU A 378 7.89 -7.41 26.95
N ARG A 379 7.13 -6.33 26.89
CA ARG A 379 6.56 -5.69 28.08
C ARG A 379 5.44 -6.51 28.75
N THR A 380 4.66 -7.28 27.97
CA THR A 380 3.66 -8.19 28.56
C THR A 380 4.29 -9.36 29.31
N ARG A 381 5.47 -9.84 28.88
CA ARG A 381 6.19 -10.93 29.56
C ARG A 381 6.85 -10.51 30.86
N THR A 382 7.19 -9.25 31.03
CA THR A 382 7.87 -8.72 32.24
C THR A 382 6.93 -8.32 33.34
N ARG A 383 5.61 -8.43 33.15
CA ARG A 383 4.63 -8.15 34.20
C ARG A 383 4.64 -9.33 35.20
N PRO A 384 5.09 -9.16 36.46
CA PRO A 384 5.01 -10.23 37.46
C PRO A 384 3.55 -10.61 37.62
N SER A 385 3.27 -11.92 37.59
CA SER A 385 1.94 -12.43 37.95
C SER A 385 1.66 -11.98 39.39
N THR A 386 0.71 -11.06 39.55
CA THR A 386 0.24 -10.68 40.87
C THR A 386 -0.25 -11.97 41.54
N PRO A 387 0.29 -12.35 42.71
CA PRO A 387 -0.18 -13.55 43.39
C PRO A 387 -1.69 -13.43 43.61
N PRO A 388 -2.44 -14.53 43.40
CA PRO A 388 -3.88 -14.51 43.65
C PRO A 388 -4.11 -14.00 45.06
N SER A 389 -4.92 -12.95 45.19
CA SER A 389 -5.35 -12.44 46.50
C SER A 389 -5.92 -13.60 47.32
N PRO A 390 -5.50 -13.79 48.57
CA PRO A 390 -6.07 -14.84 49.41
C PRO A 390 -7.58 -14.66 49.42
N GLN A 391 -8.28 -15.65 48.84
CA GLN A 391 -9.74 -15.69 48.96
C GLN A 391 -10.06 -15.65 50.45
N ALA A 392 -10.74 -14.57 50.90
CA ALA A 392 -11.29 -14.51 52.24
C ALA A 392 -12.21 -15.73 52.38
N GLN A 393 -11.76 -16.72 53.14
CA GLN A 393 -12.58 -17.84 53.52
C GLN A 393 -13.75 -17.25 54.34
N PRO A 394 -15.02 -17.53 53.96
CA PRO A 394 -16.14 -17.17 54.79
C PRO A 394 -16.05 -17.93 56.13
N ALA A 395 -16.11 -17.18 57.25
CA ALA A 395 -16.15 -17.69 58.61
C ALA A 395 -17.47 -18.40 58.90
#